data_62ebeadd16a38a44ee5a2d76bbb70c31
#
_entry.id   62ebeadd16a38a44ee5a2d76bbb70c31
#
_cell.length_a   1.000
_cell.length_b   1.000
_cell.length_c   1.000
_cell.angle_alpha   90.00
_cell.angle_beta   90.00
_cell.angle_gamma   90.00
#
_symmetry.space_group_name_H-M   'P 1'
#
loop_
_entity.id
_entity.type
_entity.pdbx_description
1 polymer ?
#
loop_
_entity_poly.entity_id
_entity_poly.type
_entity_poly.pdbx_seq_one_letter_code
_entity_poly.pdbx_strand_id
1 'polypeptide(L)'
;MAGIYIHIPFCKTRCIYCDFYSTTRSELKLQYIHALCTELKTRKGYLKEEPIETIYFGGGTPSQLAHEDFEQIFRTIKEVYGTEHAEEITLEANPDDLTEEYVSMLRTLPFNRISMGIQTFDAPTLKLLNRRHNAAQAIAAIHRLRQAGFRNISIDLIYGLPDETDQRWECDLQQAVGLDVEHISAYHLTYEKGTRIYEMLQSHRISEVDEESSVRFFSALMDTLGAAGYEHYEISNFCKPGMYSRHNTAYWKGIPYLGCGPSAHSFNAETREWNTASLERYIKSIEEGQRSSETEILDKVTRYNEYIMTSLRTMWGVSLTYTEEAFGTELRQYCTKMAAPYLQSHKLEMQADRLHLTREGIFVSDGIISDLMFIE
;
A
#
# COMPACT_ATOMS: atom_id res chain seq x y z
N MET A 1 -20.08 -0.22 1.39
CA MET A 1 -18.82 -0.90 1.79
C MET A 1 -17.73 0.13 1.97
N ALA A 2 -16.93 0.01 3.05
CA ALA A 2 -15.88 0.99 3.34
C ALA A 2 -14.68 0.33 4.05
N GLY A 3 -13.54 1.05 4.09
CA GLY A 3 -12.34 0.63 4.80
C GLY A 3 -11.99 1.54 5.97
N ILE A 4 -11.25 1.01 6.94
CA ILE A 4 -10.58 1.81 7.98
C ILE A 4 -9.08 1.58 7.88
N TYR A 5 -8.31 2.67 7.73
CA TYR A 5 -6.85 2.68 7.78
C TYR A 5 -6.38 3.31 9.09
N ILE A 6 -5.52 2.61 9.79
CA ILE A 6 -4.91 3.07 11.04
C ILE A 6 -3.43 3.30 10.82
N HIS A 7 -3.00 4.56 10.87
CA HIS A 7 -1.61 4.93 10.69
C HIS A 7 -0.84 4.89 12.00
N ILE A 8 -0.04 3.86 12.20
CA ILE A 8 0.84 3.70 13.37
C ILE A 8 2.20 4.33 13.06
N PRO A 9 2.54 5.49 13.64
CA PRO A 9 3.73 6.24 13.24
C PRO A 9 5.03 5.72 13.83
N PHE A 10 5.02 4.70 14.69
CA PHE A 10 6.19 4.29 15.46
C PHE A 10 7.08 3.32 14.71
N CYS A 11 8.39 3.59 14.72
CA CYS A 11 9.44 2.68 14.25
C CYS A 11 10.55 2.58 15.31
N LYS A 12 11.13 1.39 15.51
CA LYS A 12 12.36 1.27 16.34
C LYS A 12 13.54 1.99 15.68
N THR A 13 13.66 1.85 14.35
CA THR A 13 14.66 2.51 13.51
C THR A 13 14.00 2.90 12.20
N ARG A 14 14.44 4.02 11.61
CA ARG A 14 13.97 4.41 10.27
C ARG A 14 14.87 3.81 9.19
N CYS A 15 14.26 3.21 8.17
CA CYS A 15 14.93 2.78 6.97
C CYS A 15 15.39 4.00 6.16
N ILE A 16 16.52 3.89 5.47
CA ILE A 16 17.10 5.05 4.78
C ILE A 16 16.29 5.52 3.56
N TYR A 17 15.45 4.65 2.99
CA TYR A 17 14.63 4.91 1.81
C TYR A 17 13.20 5.36 2.12
N CYS A 18 12.75 5.19 3.38
CA CYS A 18 11.34 5.37 3.73
C CYS A 18 10.97 6.85 3.82
N ASP A 19 9.98 7.26 3.03
CA ASP A 19 9.37 8.59 3.00
C ASP A 19 8.08 8.67 3.83
N PHE A 20 7.51 7.54 4.26
CA PHE A 20 6.33 7.52 5.10
C PHE A 20 6.55 8.26 6.41
N TYR A 21 5.52 8.99 6.84
CA TYR A 21 5.57 9.64 8.14
C TYR A 21 5.77 8.61 9.25
N SER A 22 6.89 8.71 9.94
CA SER A 22 7.23 7.82 11.05
C SER A 22 8.15 8.51 12.05
N THR A 23 8.16 8.01 13.28
CA THR A 23 8.97 8.54 14.39
C THR A 23 9.51 7.42 15.26
N THR A 24 10.62 7.68 15.93
CA THR A 24 11.18 6.79 16.95
C THR A 24 10.75 7.18 18.37
N ARG A 25 9.85 8.14 18.52
CA ARG A 25 9.38 8.70 19.82
C ARG A 25 8.32 7.83 20.47
N SER A 26 8.70 6.63 20.88
CA SER A 26 7.79 5.65 21.49
C SER A 26 7.21 6.09 22.84
N GLU A 27 7.80 7.09 23.50
CA GLU A 27 7.29 7.68 24.75
C GLU A 27 5.91 8.34 24.59
N LEU A 28 5.53 8.73 23.37
CA LEU A 28 4.23 9.32 23.06
C LEU A 28 3.13 8.28 22.74
N LYS A 29 3.45 6.98 22.80
CA LYS A 29 2.53 5.91 22.35
C LYS A 29 1.19 5.93 23.08
N LEU A 30 1.18 6.06 24.40
CA LEU A 30 -0.07 6.07 25.17
C LEU A 30 -0.96 7.26 24.82
N GLN A 31 -0.39 8.46 24.70
CA GLN A 31 -1.12 9.66 24.29
C GLN A 31 -1.67 9.50 22.86
N TYR A 32 -0.86 8.92 21.96
CA TYR A 32 -1.28 8.62 20.60
C TYR A 32 -2.48 7.65 20.55
N ILE A 33 -2.44 6.53 21.28
CA ILE A 33 -3.54 5.55 21.32
C ILE A 33 -4.83 6.22 21.84
N HIS A 34 -4.73 7.08 22.85
CA HIS A 34 -5.88 7.82 23.36
C HIS A 34 -6.44 8.80 22.30
N ALA A 35 -5.57 9.56 21.66
CA ALA A 35 -5.94 10.47 20.57
C ALA A 35 -6.58 9.74 19.38
N LEU A 36 -6.00 8.60 18.97
CA LEU A 36 -6.53 7.76 17.89
C LEU A 36 -7.94 7.25 18.20
N CYS A 37 -8.17 6.73 19.40
CA CYS A 37 -9.49 6.27 19.82
C CYS A 37 -10.50 7.42 19.89
N THR A 38 -10.06 8.63 20.24
CA THR A 38 -10.90 9.82 20.23
C THR A 38 -11.24 10.24 18.80
N GLU A 39 -10.26 10.22 17.89
CA GLU A 39 -10.50 10.50 16.46
C GLU A 39 -11.51 9.51 15.87
N LEU A 40 -11.35 8.21 16.09
CA LEU A 40 -12.30 7.18 15.66
C LEU A 40 -13.73 7.49 16.12
N LYS A 41 -13.93 7.90 17.40
CA LYS A 41 -15.24 8.24 17.94
C LYS A 41 -15.82 9.50 17.29
N THR A 42 -15.01 10.53 17.13
CA THR A 42 -15.48 11.83 16.61
C THR A 42 -15.79 11.78 15.12
N ARG A 43 -15.22 10.83 14.37
CA ARG A 43 -15.42 10.67 12.93
C ARG A 43 -16.45 9.60 12.54
N LYS A 44 -17.30 9.16 13.49
CA LYS A 44 -18.33 8.12 13.27
C LYS A 44 -19.15 8.35 11.99
N GLY A 45 -19.56 9.59 11.71
CA GLY A 45 -20.41 9.93 10.54
C GLY A 45 -19.67 10.03 9.20
N TYR A 46 -18.32 9.94 9.17
CA TYR A 46 -17.55 10.18 7.95
C TYR A 46 -17.88 9.18 6.82
N LEU A 47 -18.11 7.94 7.14
CA LEU A 47 -18.41 6.85 6.19
C LEU A 47 -19.93 6.66 5.95
N LYS A 48 -20.79 7.58 6.42
CA LYS A 48 -22.25 7.55 6.17
C LYS A 48 -22.89 6.19 6.51
N GLU A 49 -22.44 5.54 7.58
CA GLU A 49 -22.92 4.21 8.06
C GLU A 49 -22.66 3.04 7.10
N GLU A 50 -21.75 3.20 6.14
CA GLU A 50 -21.32 2.10 5.29
C GLU A 50 -20.70 0.96 6.12
N PRO A 51 -21.02 -0.32 5.83
CA PRO A 51 -20.40 -1.45 6.53
C PRO A 51 -18.90 -1.50 6.27
N ILE A 52 -18.13 -1.78 7.33
CA ILE A 52 -16.67 -1.89 7.24
C ILE A 52 -16.29 -3.28 6.76
N GLU A 53 -15.68 -3.36 5.58
CA GLU A 53 -15.15 -4.61 5.00
C GLU A 53 -13.68 -4.84 5.32
N THR A 54 -12.90 -3.77 5.45
CA THR A 54 -11.45 -3.89 5.68
C THR A 54 -10.97 -2.98 6.79
N ILE A 55 -10.03 -3.49 7.59
CA ILE A 55 -9.30 -2.72 8.60
C ILE A 55 -7.81 -2.95 8.34
N TYR A 56 -7.05 -1.88 8.17
CA TYR A 56 -5.64 -1.96 7.82
C TYR A 56 -4.79 -1.14 8.80
N PHE A 57 -3.86 -1.81 9.46
CA PHE A 57 -2.86 -1.18 10.31
C PHE A 57 -1.54 -1.06 9.54
N GLY A 58 -1.16 0.17 9.20
CA GLY A 58 0.03 0.46 8.41
C GLY A 58 0.79 1.69 8.89
N GLY A 59 1.71 2.15 8.05
CA GLY A 59 2.45 3.41 8.23
C GLY A 59 3.90 3.25 8.63
N GLY A 60 4.25 3.46 9.91
CA GLY A 60 5.59 3.22 10.41
C GLY A 60 5.87 1.73 10.61
N THR A 61 5.53 1.20 11.77
CA THR A 61 5.67 -0.23 12.08
C THR A 61 4.60 -0.63 13.09
N PRO A 62 3.41 -1.07 12.64
CA PRO A 62 2.31 -1.45 13.53
C PRO A 62 2.68 -2.59 14.50
N SER A 63 3.63 -3.47 14.12
CA SER A 63 4.15 -4.51 15.00
C SER A 63 4.95 -4.00 16.22
N GLN A 64 5.01 -2.68 16.43
CA GLN A 64 5.53 -2.06 17.66
C GLN A 64 4.47 -1.89 18.75
N LEU A 65 3.21 -2.13 18.44
CA LEU A 65 2.13 -2.05 19.42
C LEU A 65 2.05 -3.32 20.27
N ALA A 66 1.67 -3.14 21.54
CA ALA A 66 1.40 -4.22 22.46
C ALA A 66 -0.05 -4.72 22.32
N HIS A 67 -0.35 -5.84 22.96
CA HIS A 67 -1.68 -6.45 22.97
C HIS A 67 -2.77 -5.46 23.42
N GLU A 68 -2.53 -4.78 24.53
CA GLU A 68 -3.48 -3.84 25.14
C GLU A 68 -3.74 -2.64 24.22
N ASP A 69 -2.75 -2.19 23.46
CA ASP A 69 -2.90 -1.12 22.46
C ASP A 69 -3.90 -1.55 21.38
N PHE A 70 -3.72 -2.75 20.83
CA PHE A 70 -4.64 -3.31 19.83
C PHE A 70 -6.05 -3.54 20.37
N GLU A 71 -6.16 -4.12 21.57
CA GLU A 71 -7.48 -4.33 22.21
C GLU A 71 -8.26 -3.03 22.35
N GLN A 72 -7.58 -1.96 22.77
CA GLN A 72 -8.21 -0.66 22.91
C GLN A 72 -8.71 -0.11 21.59
N ILE A 73 -7.88 -0.20 20.53
CA ILE A 73 -8.24 0.26 19.18
C ILE A 73 -9.39 -0.58 18.64
N PHE A 74 -9.31 -1.91 18.67
CA PHE A 74 -10.36 -2.80 18.14
C PHE A 74 -11.67 -2.64 18.89
N ARG A 75 -11.64 -2.48 20.22
CA ARG A 75 -12.83 -2.18 21.00
C ARG A 75 -13.51 -0.90 20.52
N THR A 76 -12.71 0.16 20.31
CA THR A 76 -13.24 1.43 19.82
C THR A 76 -13.82 1.29 18.41
N ILE A 77 -13.14 0.61 17.48
CA ILE A 77 -13.66 0.39 16.12
C ILE A 77 -14.96 -0.39 16.18
N LYS A 78 -15.03 -1.47 16.97
CA LYS A 78 -16.23 -2.29 17.12
C LYS A 78 -17.41 -1.51 17.70
N GLU A 79 -17.18 -0.70 18.74
CA GLU A 79 -18.22 0.11 19.38
C GLU A 79 -18.78 1.20 18.47
N VAL A 80 -17.93 1.77 17.58
CA VAL A 80 -18.30 2.94 16.77
C VAL A 80 -18.84 2.55 15.38
N TYR A 81 -18.20 1.57 14.73
CA TYR A 81 -18.46 1.22 13.32
C TYR A 81 -19.04 -0.19 13.12
N GLY A 82 -18.95 -1.06 14.13
CA GLY A 82 -19.17 -2.49 13.93
C GLY A 82 -18.00 -3.16 13.20
N THR A 83 -17.90 -4.47 13.31
CA THR A 83 -16.86 -5.27 12.63
C THR A 83 -17.42 -6.57 12.06
N GLU A 84 -18.74 -6.71 12.02
CA GLU A 84 -19.42 -7.93 11.61
C GLU A 84 -19.21 -8.27 10.13
N HIS A 85 -18.88 -7.26 9.32
CA HIS A 85 -18.63 -7.38 7.89
C HIS A 85 -17.14 -7.27 7.54
N ALA A 86 -16.24 -7.17 8.53
CA ALA A 86 -14.81 -7.05 8.29
C ALA A 86 -14.23 -8.39 7.80
N GLU A 87 -14.01 -8.50 6.49
CA GLU A 87 -13.49 -9.69 5.85
C GLU A 87 -11.95 -9.74 5.82
N GLU A 88 -11.30 -8.57 5.78
CA GLU A 88 -9.84 -8.45 5.82
C GLU A 88 -9.40 -7.49 6.91
N ILE A 89 -8.58 -8.00 7.83
CA ILE A 89 -7.96 -7.22 8.90
C ILE A 89 -6.46 -7.44 8.82
N THR A 90 -5.76 -6.43 8.30
CA THR A 90 -4.32 -6.50 7.97
C THR A 90 -3.46 -5.83 9.02
N LEU A 91 -2.33 -6.48 9.33
CA LEU A 91 -1.23 -5.90 10.09
C LEU A 91 0.04 -5.84 9.23
N GLU A 92 0.64 -4.65 9.09
CA GLU A 92 2.02 -4.54 8.63
C GLU A 92 3.00 -4.89 9.76
N ALA A 93 4.03 -5.66 9.45
CA ALA A 93 5.01 -6.11 10.42
C ALA A 93 6.43 -6.15 9.86
N ASN A 94 7.41 -5.90 10.74
CA ASN A 94 8.79 -6.24 10.44
C ASN A 94 9.08 -7.70 10.83
N PRO A 95 9.91 -8.43 10.05
CA PRO A 95 10.21 -9.84 10.33
C PRO A 95 10.76 -10.10 11.73
N ASP A 96 11.60 -9.20 12.26
CA ASP A 96 12.22 -9.34 13.58
C ASP A 96 11.29 -9.04 14.76
N ASP A 97 10.13 -8.45 14.51
CA ASP A 97 9.09 -8.26 15.54
C ASP A 97 8.19 -9.51 15.70
N LEU A 98 8.15 -10.38 14.68
CA LEU A 98 7.31 -11.59 14.65
C LEU A 98 7.97 -12.76 15.42
N THR A 99 8.24 -12.55 16.72
CA THR A 99 8.71 -13.61 17.64
C THR A 99 7.58 -14.63 17.90
N GLU A 100 7.90 -15.77 18.54
CA GLU A 100 6.88 -16.76 18.92
C GLU A 100 5.81 -16.17 19.83
N GLU A 101 6.25 -15.37 20.82
CA GLU A 101 5.36 -14.70 21.76
C GLU A 101 4.45 -13.69 21.04
N TYR A 102 5.04 -12.87 20.13
CA TYR A 102 4.26 -11.87 19.41
C TYR A 102 3.25 -12.51 18.45
N VAL A 103 3.65 -13.53 17.71
CA VAL A 103 2.74 -14.29 16.83
C VAL A 103 1.65 -15.00 17.63
N SER A 104 1.96 -15.55 18.81
CA SER A 104 0.98 -16.13 19.72
C SER A 104 -0.04 -15.09 20.19
N MET A 105 0.41 -13.88 20.50
CA MET A 105 -0.44 -12.75 20.87
C MET A 105 -1.34 -12.33 19.71
N LEU A 106 -0.82 -12.24 18.48
CA LEU A 106 -1.62 -11.88 17.30
C LEU A 106 -2.82 -12.83 17.06
N ARG A 107 -2.69 -14.11 17.42
CA ARG A 107 -3.79 -15.08 17.32
C ARG A 107 -4.99 -14.77 18.21
N THR A 108 -4.80 -14.01 19.27
CA THR A 108 -5.89 -13.58 20.17
C THR A 108 -6.63 -12.34 19.68
N LEU A 109 -6.10 -11.72 18.62
CA LEU A 109 -6.63 -10.53 17.98
C LEU A 109 -7.28 -10.89 16.63
N PRO A 110 -8.16 -10.05 16.08
CA PRO A 110 -8.92 -10.39 14.88
C PRO A 110 -8.13 -10.28 13.57
N PHE A 111 -6.80 -10.18 13.61
CA PHE A 111 -5.99 -10.14 12.40
C PHE A 111 -6.09 -11.44 11.61
N ASN A 112 -6.35 -11.34 10.31
CA ASN A 112 -6.40 -12.49 9.40
C ASN A 112 -5.44 -12.34 8.20
N ARG A 113 -4.80 -11.18 8.02
CA ARG A 113 -3.76 -10.94 7.02
C ARG A 113 -2.54 -10.26 7.65
N ILE A 114 -1.34 -10.74 7.29
CA ILE A 114 -0.06 -10.11 7.71
C ILE A 114 0.69 -9.67 6.45
N SER A 115 1.10 -8.38 6.41
CA SER A 115 2.00 -7.87 5.36
C SER A 115 3.38 -7.64 5.97
N MET A 116 4.39 -8.29 5.43
CA MET A 116 5.71 -8.32 6.03
C MET A 116 6.76 -7.70 5.10
N GLY A 117 7.36 -6.58 5.55
CA GLY A 117 8.41 -5.89 4.81
C GLY A 117 9.74 -6.64 4.85
N ILE A 118 10.00 -7.50 3.86
CA ILE A 118 11.29 -8.20 3.69
C ILE A 118 12.29 -7.31 2.95
N GLN A 119 11.87 -6.71 1.87
CA GLN A 119 12.57 -5.82 0.94
C GLN A 119 13.55 -6.56 0.02
N THR A 120 14.46 -7.36 0.54
CA THR A 120 15.42 -8.21 -0.17
C THR A 120 15.91 -9.31 0.78
N PHE A 121 16.48 -10.37 0.24
CA PHE A 121 17.16 -11.41 1.03
C PHE A 121 18.69 -11.21 1.04
N ASP A 122 19.23 -10.20 0.32
CA ASP A 122 20.65 -9.90 0.28
C ASP A 122 21.11 -9.19 1.56
N ALA A 123 21.97 -9.84 2.34
CA ALA A 123 22.38 -9.34 3.65
C ALA A 123 23.15 -7.99 3.61
N PRO A 124 24.08 -7.74 2.66
CA PRO A 124 24.71 -6.44 2.48
C PRO A 124 23.69 -5.33 2.21
N THR A 125 22.71 -5.59 1.34
CA THR A 125 21.68 -4.62 0.98
C THR A 125 20.72 -4.35 2.15
N LEU A 126 20.29 -5.35 2.90
CA LEU A 126 19.52 -5.15 4.14
C LEU A 126 20.24 -4.24 5.12
N LYS A 127 21.56 -4.41 5.27
CA LYS A 127 22.39 -3.55 6.12
C LYS A 127 22.47 -2.12 5.57
N LEU A 128 22.64 -1.95 4.26
CA LEU A 128 22.62 -0.63 3.60
C LEU A 128 21.31 0.09 3.87
N LEU A 129 20.17 -0.61 3.70
CA LEU A 129 18.83 -0.08 3.90
C LEU A 129 18.48 0.21 5.37
N ASN A 130 19.39 -0.08 6.31
CA ASN A 130 19.18 0.03 7.75
C ASN A 130 18.04 -0.87 8.26
N ARG A 131 17.89 -2.07 7.66
CA ARG A 131 16.94 -3.09 8.13
C ARG A 131 17.51 -3.82 9.34
N ARG A 132 16.64 -4.15 10.29
CA ARG A 132 17.01 -4.81 11.56
C ARG A 132 17.09 -6.32 11.44
N HIS A 133 16.34 -6.91 10.51
CA HIS A 133 16.27 -8.34 10.26
C HIS A 133 17.31 -8.78 9.21
N ASN A 134 17.52 -10.08 9.15
CA ASN A 134 18.22 -10.78 8.08
C ASN A 134 17.29 -11.78 7.37
N ALA A 135 17.73 -12.35 6.25
CA ALA A 135 16.94 -13.30 5.46
C ALA A 135 16.43 -14.50 6.29
N ALA A 136 17.28 -15.07 7.14
CA ALA A 136 16.88 -16.22 7.97
C ALA A 136 15.75 -15.86 8.96
N GLN A 137 15.78 -14.65 9.53
CA GLN A 137 14.71 -14.16 10.41
C GLN A 137 13.40 -13.96 9.63
N ALA A 138 13.46 -13.45 8.40
CA ALA A 138 12.28 -13.27 7.55
C ALA A 138 11.63 -14.64 7.21
N ILE A 139 12.44 -15.62 6.79
CA ILE A 139 11.96 -16.98 6.49
C ILE A 139 11.35 -17.61 7.76
N ALA A 140 12.04 -17.51 8.90
CA ALA A 140 11.54 -18.07 10.16
C ALA A 140 10.23 -17.41 10.62
N ALA A 141 10.05 -16.09 10.38
CA ALA A 141 8.81 -15.38 10.69
C ALA A 141 7.63 -15.93 9.88
N ILE A 142 7.80 -16.21 8.58
CA ILE A 142 6.77 -16.80 7.73
C ILE A 142 6.39 -18.20 8.27
N HIS A 143 7.38 -19.03 8.61
CA HIS A 143 7.10 -20.36 9.17
C HIS A 143 6.31 -20.28 10.49
N ARG A 144 6.66 -19.34 11.39
CA ARG A 144 5.92 -19.12 12.64
C ARG A 144 4.47 -18.70 12.36
N LEU A 145 4.27 -17.76 11.43
CA LEU A 145 2.92 -17.33 11.03
C LEU A 145 2.10 -18.51 10.49
N ARG A 146 2.69 -19.35 9.63
CA ARG A 146 2.03 -20.58 9.11
C ARG A 146 1.67 -21.55 10.21
N GLN A 147 2.60 -21.84 11.14
CA GLN A 147 2.36 -22.71 12.29
C GLN A 147 1.26 -22.15 13.21
N ALA A 148 1.22 -20.83 13.35
CA ALA A 148 0.17 -20.14 14.09
C ALA A 148 -1.20 -20.11 13.37
N GLY A 149 -1.30 -20.58 12.13
CA GLY A 149 -2.55 -20.69 11.38
C GLY A 149 -2.87 -19.52 10.47
N PHE A 150 -1.99 -18.52 10.30
CA PHE A 150 -2.17 -17.48 9.30
C PHE A 150 -2.06 -18.07 7.89
N ARG A 151 -3.08 -17.78 7.04
CA ARG A 151 -3.20 -18.29 5.66
C ARG A 151 -3.20 -17.19 4.60
N ASN A 152 -3.17 -15.93 5.00
CA ASN A 152 -3.05 -14.77 4.11
C ASN A 152 -1.82 -13.98 4.54
N ILE A 153 -0.69 -14.29 3.91
CA ILE A 153 0.60 -13.65 4.18
C ILE A 153 1.05 -12.93 2.92
N SER A 154 1.36 -11.66 3.07
CA SER A 154 1.99 -10.82 2.05
C SER A 154 3.45 -10.58 2.41
N ILE A 155 4.30 -10.51 1.41
CA ILE A 155 5.67 -10.02 1.56
C ILE A 155 5.91 -8.85 0.63
N ASP A 156 6.69 -7.88 1.10
CA ASP A 156 7.06 -6.72 0.30
C ASP A 156 8.53 -6.83 -0.10
N LEU A 157 8.81 -6.67 -1.39
CA LEU A 157 10.13 -6.63 -2.00
C LEU A 157 10.39 -5.25 -2.61
N ILE A 158 11.66 -4.88 -2.70
CA ILE A 158 12.11 -3.69 -3.43
C ILE A 158 13.15 -4.13 -4.47
N TYR A 159 12.96 -3.72 -5.71
CA TYR A 159 13.94 -3.87 -6.79
C TYR A 159 14.44 -2.51 -7.27
N GLY A 160 15.49 -2.50 -8.08
CA GLY A 160 16.15 -1.25 -8.45
C GLY A 160 17.00 -0.68 -7.30
N LEU A 161 17.44 -1.55 -6.40
CA LEU A 161 18.30 -1.20 -5.27
C LEU A 161 19.71 -0.79 -5.74
N PRO A 162 20.43 0.07 -4.99
CA PRO A 162 21.80 0.44 -5.35
C PRO A 162 22.68 -0.78 -5.62
N ASP A 163 23.42 -0.74 -6.74
CA ASP A 163 24.30 -1.82 -7.18
C ASP A 163 23.62 -3.20 -7.35
N GLU A 164 22.30 -3.22 -7.53
CA GLU A 164 21.57 -4.47 -7.79
C GLU A 164 21.94 -5.03 -9.17
N THR A 165 22.08 -6.35 -9.24
CA THR A 165 22.37 -7.08 -10.47
C THR A 165 21.22 -8.02 -10.81
N ASP A 166 21.07 -8.39 -12.09
CA ASP A 166 20.07 -9.36 -12.55
C ASP A 166 20.11 -10.63 -11.67
N GLN A 167 21.31 -11.14 -11.35
CA GLN A 167 21.47 -12.35 -10.54
C GLN A 167 20.95 -12.18 -9.09
N ARG A 168 21.18 -11.01 -8.47
CA ARG A 168 20.66 -10.76 -7.10
C ARG A 168 19.14 -10.69 -7.11
N TRP A 169 18.58 -9.96 -8.07
CA TRP A 169 17.13 -9.88 -8.21
C TRP A 169 16.49 -11.24 -8.48
N GLU A 170 17.06 -12.04 -9.38
CA GLU A 170 16.62 -13.41 -9.62
C GLU A 170 16.68 -14.29 -8.36
N CYS A 171 17.74 -14.16 -7.55
CA CYS A 171 17.83 -14.86 -6.26
C CYS A 171 16.72 -14.44 -5.30
N ASP A 172 16.40 -13.14 -5.20
CA ASP A 172 15.30 -12.65 -4.37
C ASP A 172 13.95 -13.19 -4.84
N LEU A 173 13.70 -13.18 -6.15
CA LEU A 173 12.48 -13.73 -6.74
C LEU A 173 12.33 -15.24 -6.46
N GLN A 174 13.40 -16.01 -6.63
CA GLN A 174 13.38 -17.47 -6.36
C GLN A 174 13.10 -17.76 -4.88
N GLN A 175 13.70 -16.99 -3.97
CA GLN A 175 13.41 -17.11 -2.54
C GLN A 175 11.96 -16.74 -2.22
N ALA A 176 11.46 -15.65 -2.80
CA ALA A 176 10.08 -15.21 -2.59
C ALA A 176 9.07 -16.29 -3.06
N VAL A 177 9.26 -16.84 -4.26
CA VAL A 177 8.44 -17.95 -4.79
C VAL A 177 8.53 -19.19 -3.89
N GLY A 178 9.74 -19.51 -3.42
CA GLY A 178 9.97 -20.67 -2.52
C GLY A 178 9.27 -20.56 -1.16
N LEU A 179 8.89 -19.36 -0.71
CA LEU A 179 8.13 -19.14 0.52
C LEU A 179 6.63 -19.45 0.37
N ASP A 180 6.15 -19.59 -0.86
CA ASP A 180 4.77 -19.99 -1.18
C ASP A 180 3.70 -19.12 -0.47
N VAL A 181 3.96 -17.80 -0.37
CA VAL A 181 3.03 -16.83 0.23
C VAL A 181 1.85 -16.52 -0.69
N GLU A 182 0.78 -15.98 -0.16
CA GLU A 182 -0.43 -15.68 -0.93
C GLU A 182 -0.32 -14.41 -1.76
N HIS A 183 0.56 -13.47 -1.34
CA HIS A 183 0.66 -12.16 -1.96
C HIS A 183 2.10 -11.66 -1.92
N ILE A 184 2.52 -10.99 -2.98
CA ILE A 184 3.85 -10.37 -3.12
C ILE A 184 3.65 -8.95 -3.65
N SER A 185 4.09 -7.97 -2.88
CA SER A 185 4.26 -6.60 -3.35
C SER A 185 5.72 -6.42 -3.78
N ALA A 186 5.97 -5.87 -4.96
CA ALA A 186 7.31 -5.57 -5.42
C ALA A 186 7.37 -4.15 -5.99
N TYR A 187 8.09 -3.27 -5.30
CA TYR A 187 8.18 -1.86 -5.64
C TYR A 187 9.53 -1.54 -6.25
N HIS A 188 9.54 -0.71 -7.30
CA HIS A 188 10.79 -0.10 -7.74
C HIS A 188 11.23 0.94 -6.71
N LEU A 189 12.52 0.94 -6.34
CA LEU A 189 13.06 1.94 -5.43
C LEU A 189 12.93 3.35 -6.03
N THR A 190 12.32 4.25 -5.27
CA THR A 190 12.30 5.68 -5.57
C THR A 190 13.21 6.44 -4.61
N TYR A 191 13.85 7.50 -5.10
CA TYR A 191 14.76 8.33 -4.33
C TYR A 191 14.08 9.63 -3.93
N GLU A 192 13.23 9.57 -2.91
CA GLU A 192 12.42 10.70 -2.45
C GLU A 192 13.24 11.75 -1.70
N LYS A 193 13.02 13.02 -2.03
CA LYS A 193 13.65 14.15 -1.34
C LYS A 193 13.35 14.11 0.15
N GLY A 194 14.39 14.33 0.98
CA GLY A 194 14.27 14.26 2.44
C GLY A 194 14.58 12.89 3.02
N THR A 195 14.76 11.87 2.21
CA THR A 195 15.25 10.56 2.64
C THR A 195 16.78 10.51 2.64
N ARG A 196 17.34 9.68 3.54
CA ARG A 196 18.79 9.49 3.61
C ARG A 196 19.36 8.86 2.34
N ILE A 197 18.60 7.98 1.67
CA ILE A 197 19.05 7.35 0.42
C ILE A 197 19.17 8.39 -0.70
N TYR A 198 18.27 9.39 -0.74
CA TYR A 198 18.38 10.52 -1.68
C TYR A 198 19.65 11.34 -1.43
N GLU A 199 19.99 11.63 -0.17
CA GLU A 199 21.23 12.33 0.19
C GLU A 199 22.48 11.54 -0.20
N MET A 200 22.43 10.20 -0.08
CA MET A 200 23.52 9.32 -0.52
C MET A 200 23.69 9.31 -2.03
N LEU A 201 22.59 9.33 -2.79
CA LEU A 201 22.61 9.46 -4.26
C LEU A 201 23.20 10.81 -4.67
N GLN A 202 22.70 11.93 -4.09
CA GLN A 202 23.20 13.27 -4.41
C GLN A 202 24.70 13.46 -4.07
N SER A 203 25.19 12.75 -3.06
CA SER A 203 26.60 12.75 -2.67
C SER A 203 27.46 11.70 -3.38
N HIS A 204 26.93 11.02 -4.40
CA HIS A 204 27.59 9.98 -5.21
C HIS A 204 28.17 8.82 -4.38
N ARG A 205 27.57 8.53 -3.22
CA ARG A 205 27.92 7.37 -2.38
C ARG A 205 27.27 6.08 -2.84
N ILE A 206 26.19 6.21 -3.58
CA ILE A 206 25.47 5.13 -4.26
C ILE A 206 25.10 5.62 -5.65
N SER A 207 24.80 4.68 -6.55
CA SER A 207 24.24 4.95 -7.87
C SER A 207 22.89 4.32 -8.02
N GLU A 208 22.01 5.00 -8.73
CA GLU A 208 20.73 4.44 -9.19
C GLU A 208 21.00 3.43 -10.31
N VAL A 209 20.19 2.39 -10.42
CA VAL A 209 20.23 1.48 -11.57
C VAL A 209 19.73 2.20 -12.82
N ASP A 210 20.27 1.84 -13.98
CA ASP A 210 19.83 2.41 -15.24
C ASP A 210 18.43 1.93 -15.67
N GLU A 211 17.79 2.68 -16.57
CA GLU A 211 16.44 2.38 -17.05
C GLU A 211 16.33 0.98 -17.69
N GLU A 212 17.35 0.56 -18.43
CA GLU A 212 17.38 -0.74 -19.09
C GLU A 212 17.37 -1.88 -18.04
N SER A 213 18.17 -1.74 -16.99
CA SER A 213 18.17 -2.66 -15.85
C SER A 213 16.82 -2.67 -15.14
N SER A 214 16.21 -1.51 -14.90
CA SER A 214 14.87 -1.40 -14.28
C SER A 214 13.81 -2.14 -15.10
N VAL A 215 13.83 -2.00 -16.43
CA VAL A 215 12.93 -2.73 -17.35
C VAL A 215 13.18 -4.23 -17.29
N ARG A 216 14.46 -4.68 -17.25
CA ARG A 216 14.79 -6.11 -17.13
C ARG A 216 14.30 -6.67 -15.80
N PHE A 217 14.51 -5.97 -14.68
CA PHE A 217 14.07 -6.40 -13.35
C PHE A 217 12.55 -6.55 -13.28
N PHE A 218 11.81 -5.57 -13.81
CA PHE A 218 10.37 -5.65 -13.86
C PHE A 218 9.86 -6.77 -14.78
N SER A 219 10.52 -6.99 -15.92
CA SER A 219 10.21 -8.12 -16.80
C SER A 219 10.43 -9.47 -16.09
N ALA A 220 11.58 -9.64 -15.41
CA ALA A 220 11.88 -10.83 -14.64
C ALA A 220 10.86 -11.08 -13.51
N LEU A 221 10.42 -10.00 -12.82
CA LEU A 221 9.37 -10.06 -11.82
C LEU A 221 8.09 -10.67 -12.39
N MET A 222 7.56 -10.07 -13.47
CA MET A 222 6.32 -10.53 -14.11
C MET A 222 6.42 -11.97 -14.60
N ASP A 223 7.56 -12.35 -15.23
CA ASP A 223 7.74 -13.68 -15.79
C ASP A 223 7.89 -14.74 -14.69
N THR A 224 8.68 -14.44 -13.65
CA THR A 224 8.91 -15.38 -12.55
C THR A 224 7.64 -15.61 -11.73
N LEU A 225 6.93 -14.55 -11.34
CA LEU A 225 5.72 -14.68 -10.55
C LEU A 225 4.57 -15.27 -11.38
N GLY A 226 4.44 -14.87 -12.65
CA GLY A 226 3.46 -15.46 -13.57
C GLY A 226 3.67 -16.96 -13.76
N ALA A 227 4.92 -17.42 -13.96
CA ALA A 227 5.27 -18.82 -14.07
C ALA A 227 5.00 -19.60 -12.77
N ALA A 228 5.07 -18.95 -11.61
CA ALA A 228 4.74 -19.50 -10.30
C ALA A 228 3.22 -19.45 -9.99
N GLY A 229 2.38 -18.98 -10.92
CA GLY A 229 0.92 -18.98 -10.79
C GLY A 229 0.34 -17.77 -10.05
N TYR A 230 1.11 -16.71 -9.87
CA TYR A 230 0.61 -15.44 -9.34
C TYR A 230 -0.07 -14.62 -10.44
N GLU A 231 -1.19 -13.99 -10.10
CA GLU A 231 -1.87 -13.00 -10.93
C GLU A 231 -1.28 -11.61 -10.66
N HIS A 232 -0.85 -10.93 -11.73
CA HIS A 232 -0.42 -9.53 -11.69
C HIS A 232 -1.65 -8.64 -11.72
N TYR A 233 -2.18 -8.23 -10.58
CA TYR A 233 -3.48 -7.57 -10.52
C TYR A 233 -3.43 -6.04 -10.49
N GLU A 234 -2.27 -5.46 -10.15
CA GLU A 234 -1.95 -4.04 -10.31
C GLU A 234 -0.43 -3.87 -10.40
N ILE A 235 0.07 -2.69 -10.74
CA ILE A 235 1.46 -2.41 -11.16
C ILE A 235 2.52 -3.08 -10.25
N SER A 236 2.34 -3.01 -8.93
CA SER A 236 3.32 -3.49 -7.96
C SER A 236 2.92 -4.76 -7.21
N ASN A 237 1.69 -5.25 -7.41
CA ASN A 237 1.15 -6.32 -6.57
C ASN A 237 0.75 -7.57 -7.35
N PHE A 238 1.17 -8.70 -6.80
CA PHE A 238 0.92 -10.03 -7.34
C PHE A 238 0.32 -10.92 -6.26
N CYS A 239 -0.62 -11.78 -6.61
CA CYS A 239 -1.20 -12.68 -5.63
C CYS A 239 -1.58 -14.03 -6.25
N LYS A 240 -1.72 -15.06 -5.43
CA LYS A 240 -2.40 -16.29 -5.84
C LYS A 240 -3.86 -15.97 -6.22
N PRO A 241 -4.47 -16.72 -7.13
CA PRO A 241 -5.83 -16.44 -7.59
C PRO A 241 -6.81 -16.19 -6.45
N GLY A 242 -7.47 -15.02 -6.49
CA GLY A 242 -8.45 -14.60 -5.49
C GLY A 242 -7.89 -14.06 -4.17
N MET A 243 -6.55 -13.98 -4.01
CA MET A 243 -5.89 -13.51 -2.77
C MET A 243 -5.45 -12.05 -2.85
N TYR A 244 -6.19 -11.23 -3.58
CA TYR A 244 -5.94 -9.78 -3.66
C TYR A 244 -5.98 -9.14 -2.26
N SER A 245 -5.10 -8.14 -2.02
CA SER A 245 -5.29 -7.27 -0.86
C SER A 245 -6.58 -6.48 -1.03
N ARG A 246 -7.60 -6.80 -0.24
CA ARG A 246 -8.92 -6.14 -0.36
C ARG A 246 -8.84 -4.66 -0.04
N HIS A 247 -8.07 -4.30 0.99
CA HIS A 247 -7.90 -2.92 1.38
C HIS A 247 -7.21 -2.09 0.29
N ASN A 248 -6.10 -2.59 -0.30
CA ASN A 248 -5.42 -1.89 -1.40
C ASN A 248 -6.30 -1.86 -2.66
N THR A 249 -7.01 -2.95 -2.97
CA THR A 249 -7.96 -3.01 -4.08
C THR A 249 -9.10 -1.99 -3.92
N ALA A 250 -9.53 -1.72 -2.69
CA ALA A 250 -10.55 -0.72 -2.40
C ALA A 250 -10.10 0.70 -2.82
N TYR A 251 -8.82 1.04 -2.62
CA TYR A 251 -8.27 2.32 -3.12
C TYR A 251 -8.36 2.43 -4.64
N TRP A 252 -7.95 1.37 -5.36
CA TRP A 252 -8.01 1.34 -6.82
C TRP A 252 -9.43 1.41 -7.38
N LYS A 253 -10.40 0.92 -6.63
CA LYS A 253 -11.83 0.94 -7.00
C LYS A 253 -12.58 2.18 -6.51
N GLY A 254 -11.91 3.15 -5.90
CA GLY A 254 -12.54 4.37 -5.38
C GLY A 254 -13.57 4.10 -4.27
N ILE A 255 -13.38 3.03 -3.49
CA ILE A 255 -14.23 2.71 -2.34
C ILE A 255 -13.88 3.66 -1.19
N PRO A 256 -14.88 4.25 -0.50
CA PRO A 256 -14.64 5.13 0.63
C PRO A 256 -13.85 4.47 1.76
N TYR A 257 -12.98 5.25 2.38
CA TYR A 257 -12.23 4.80 3.55
C TYR A 257 -11.96 5.94 4.52
N LEU A 258 -11.85 5.58 5.78
CA LEU A 258 -11.49 6.45 6.89
C LEU A 258 -10.06 6.16 7.32
N GLY A 259 -9.16 7.12 7.17
CA GLY A 259 -7.82 7.05 7.76
C GLY A 259 -7.76 7.81 9.07
N CYS A 260 -7.23 7.18 10.10
CA CYS A 260 -6.99 7.76 11.41
C CYS A 260 -5.51 7.67 11.81
N GLY A 261 -5.04 8.68 12.53
CA GLY A 261 -3.64 8.85 12.91
C GLY A 261 -2.94 9.96 12.12
N PRO A 262 -1.72 10.37 12.53
CA PRO A 262 -0.99 11.44 11.84
C PRO A 262 -0.65 11.03 10.41
N SER A 263 -0.74 11.95 9.46
CA SER A 263 -0.53 11.72 8.02
C SER A 263 -1.53 10.76 7.34
N ALA A 264 -2.53 10.23 8.06
CA ALA A 264 -3.53 9.37 7.46
C ALA A 264 -4.44 10.14 6.51
N HIS A 265 -4.69 9.56 5.34
CA HIS A 265 -5.65 10.06 4.35
C HIS A 265 -7.00 9.39 4.50
N SER A 266 -8.05 10.09 4.13
CA SER A 266 -9.42 9.59 4.06
C SER A 266 -10.08 10.01 2.76
N PHE A 267 -11.01 9.21 2.27
CA PHE A 267 -11.73 9.47 1.03
C PHE A 267 -13.19 9.04 1.16
N ASN A 268 -14.12 9.89 0.72
CA ASN A 268 -15.57 9.60 0.78
C ASN A 268 -16.28 9.78 -0.56
N ALA A 269 -15.55 9.74 -1.66
CA ALA A 269 -15.96 9.99 -3.04
C ALA A 269 -16.29 11.46 -3.39
N GLU A 270 -16.46 12.33 -2.43
CA GLU A 270 -16.73 13.77 -2.62
C GLU A 270 -15.53 14.62 -2.20
N THR A 271 -14.83 14.16 -1.15
CA THR A 271 -13.68 14.84 -0.58
C THR A 271 -12.55 13.86 -0.30
N ARG A 272 -11.33 14.38 -0.34
CA ARG A 272 -10.15 13.77 0.27
C ARG A 272 -9.72 14.61 1.45
N GLU A 273 -9.36 13.96 2.52
CA GLU A 273 -8.84 14.62 3.72
C GLU A 273 -7.55 13.96 4.14
N TRP A 274 -6.66 14.71 4.76
CA TRP A 274 -5.46 14.14 5.40
C TRP A 274 -5.14 14.85 6.71
N ASN A 275 -4.69 14.08 7.67
CA ASN A 275 -4.25 14.58 8.96
C ASN A 275 -2.84 15.16 8.86
N THR A 276 -2.50 16.06 9.78
CA THR A 276 -1.14 16.63 9.87
C THR A 276 -0.08 15.53 10.02
N ALA A 277 1.04 15.67 9.31
CA ALA A 277 2.20 14.79 9.42
C ALA A 277 3.10 15.18 10.61
N SER A 278 2.52 15.30 11.80
CA SER A 278 3.22 15.58 13.06
C SER A 278 2.49 14.92 14.22
N LEU A 279 3.15 13.99 14.89
CA LEU A 279 2.57 13.24 16.01
C LEU A 279 2.14 14.17 17.16
N GLU A 280 2.99 15.14 17.51
CA GLU A 280 2.71 16.07 18.60
C GLU A 280 1.53 17.00 18.29
N ARG A 281 1.49 17.52 17.05
CA ARG A 281 0.38 18.38 16.61
C ARG A 281 -0.92 17.57 16.52
N TYR A 282 -0.84 16.34 16.03
CA TYR A 282 -1.98 15.44 15.96
C TYR A 282 -2.56 15.17 17.36
N ILE A 283 -1.73 14.73 18.32
CA ILE A 283 -2.17 14.47 19.70
C ILE A 283 -2.81 15.72 20.29
N LYS A 284 -2.10 16.85 20.27
CA LYS A 284 -2.56 18.11 20.84
C LYS A 284 -3.90 18.57 20.25
N SER A 285 -4.02 18.53 18.92
CA SER A 285 -5.23 18.99 18.24
C SER A 285 -6.46 18.15 18.57
N ILE A 286 -6.29 16.83 18.72
CA ILE A 286 -7.36 15.93 19.14
C ILE A 286 -7.76 16.19 20.61
N GLU A 287 -6.80 16.40 21.52
CA GLU A 287 -7.06 16.74 22.93
C GLU A 287 -7.81 18.08 23.06
N GLU A 288 -7.52 19.04 22.20
CA GLU A 288 -8.21 20.34 22.12
C GLU A 288 -9.59 20.27 21.43
N GLY A 289 -9.99 19.09 20.95
CA GLY A 289 -11.27 18.88 20.23
C GLY A 289 -11.25 19.45 18.79
N GLN A 290 -10.08 19.76 18.26
CA GLN A 290 -9.90 20.34 16.92
C GLN A 290 -8.92 19.47 16.12
N ARG A 291 -9.42 18.71 15.14
CA ARG A 291 -8.56 17.91 14.27
C ARG A 291 -7.73 18.80 13.34
N SER A 292 -6.39 18.67 13.40
CA SER A 292 -5.48 19.35 12.46
C SER A 292 -5.41 18.54 11.15
N SER A 293 -6.21 18.94 10.16
CA SER A 293 -6.32 18.26 8.87
C SER A 293 -6.56 19.25 7.76
N GLU A 294 -6.29 18.82 6.52
CA GLU A 294 -6.63 19.51 5.30
C GLU A 294 -7.71 18.72 4.55
N THR A 295 -8.48 19.44 3.72
CA THR A 295 -9.58 18.86 2.94
C THR A 295 -9.53 19.39 1.52
N GLU A 296 -9.62 18.49 0.56
CA GLU A 296 -9.76 18.78 -0.86
C GLU A 296 -11.16 18.35 -1.33
N ILE A 297 -11.84 19.24 -2.04
CA ILE A 297 -13.13 18.90 -2.69
C ILE A 297 -12.82 18.39 -4.09
N LEU A 298 -13.32 17.21 -4.42
CA LEU A 298 -13.06 16.54 -5.68
C LEU A 298 -14.14 16.92 -6.70
N ASP A 299 -13.82 17.80 -7.62
CA ASP A 299 -14.72 18.12 -8.73
C ASP A 299 -14.82 16.95 -9.73
N LYS A 300 -15.64 17.12 -10.75
CA LYS A 300 -15.90 16.08 -11.75
C LYS A 300 -14.66 15.69 -12.55
N VAL A 301 -13.83 16.67 -12.92
CA VAL A 301 -12.61 16.46 -13.71
C VAL A 301 -11.56 15.76 -12.86
N THR A 302 -11.36 16.20 -11.64
CA THR A 302 -10.47 15.53 -10.68
C THR A 302 -10.84 14.06 -10.49
N ARG A 303 -12.13 13.77 -10.25
CA ARG A 303 -12.62 12.39 -10.09
C ARG A 303 -12.45 11.55 -11.36
N TYR A 304 -12.64 12.14 -12.55
CA TYR A 304 -12.37 11.45 -13.81
C TYR A 304 -10.88 11.11 -13.94
N ASN A 305 -9.99 12.07 -13.69
CA ASN A 305 -8.55 11.87 -13.80
C ASN A 305 -8.06 10.81 -12.81
N GLU A 306 -8.57 10.83 -11.59
CA GLU A 306 -8.27 9.79 -10.59
C GLU A 306 -8.78 8.41 -11.02
N TYR A 307 -9.99 8.34 -11.58
CA TYR A 307 -10.52 7.08 -12.10
C TYR A 307 -9.66 6.51 -13.23
N ILE A 308 -9.19 7.35 -14.16
CA ILE A 308 -8.25 6.93 -15.21
C ILE A 308 -6.96 6.40 -14.59
N MET A 309 -6.36 7.18 -13.68
CA MET A 309 -5.10 6.85 -13.03
C MET A 309 -5.18 5.52 -12.25
N THR A 310 -6.21 5.34 -11.46
CA THR A 310 -6.36 4.14 -10.62
C THR A 310 -6.75 2.92 -11.45
N SER A 311 -7.69 3.06 -12.39
CA SER A 311 -8.21 1.93 -13.15
C SER A 311 -7.17 1.36 -14.13
N LEU A 312 -6.41 2.19 -14.85
CA LEU A 312 -5.38 1.70 -15.79
C LEU A 312 -4.21 1.00 -15.10
N ARG A 313 -3.96 1.29 -13.83
CA ARG A 313 -2.91 0.60 -13.06
C ARG A 313 -3.29 -0.81 -12.62
N THR A 314 -4.52 -1.24 -12.91
CA THR A 314 -5.05 -2.52 -12.48
C THR A 314 -5.47 -3.41 -13.64
N MET A 315 -5.55 -4.71 -13.39
CA MET A 315 -6.06 -5.69 -14.33
C MET A 315 -7.54 -5.49 -14.70
N TRP A 316 -8.27 -4.68 -13.94
CA TRP A 316 -9.70 -4.42 -14.20
C TRP A 316 -9.91 -3.33 -15.26
N GLY A 317 -8.94 -2.48 -15.53
CA GLY A 317 -8.97 -1.47 -16.57
C GLY A 317 -10.07 -0.41 -16.43
N VAL A 318 -10.11 0.51 -17.40
CA VAL A 318 -11.09 1.62 -17.48
C VAL A 318 -12.35 1.17 -18.18
N SER A 319 -13.50 1.18 -17.51
CA SER A 319 -14.81 0.94 -18.15
C SER A 319 -15.30 2.21 -18.84
N LEU A 320 -15.55 2.12 -20.15
CA LEU A 320 -16.10 3.24 -20.92
C LEU A 320 -17.58 3.51 -20.59
N THR A 321 -18.34 2.47 -20.24
CA THR A 321 -19.72 2.62 -19.77
C THR A 321 -19.75 3.38 -18.45
N TYR A 322 -18.95 2.98 -17.46
CA TYR A 322 -18.85 3.71 -16.18
C TYR A 322 -18.34 5.15 -16.40
N THR A 323 -17.37 5.33 -17.30
CA THR A 323 -16.88 6.69 -17.64
C THR A 323 -18.01 7.60 -18.12
N GLU A 324 -18.91 7.07 -18.98
CA GLU A 324 -20.07 7.83 -19.46
C GLU A 324 -21.09 8.11 -18.35
N GLU A 325 -21.44 7.09 -17.58
CA GLU A 325 -22.44 7.18 -16.51
C GLU A 325 -22.01 8.15 -15.39
N ALA A 326 -20.74 8.07 -14.97
CA ALA A 326 -20.23 8.88 -13.87
C ALA A 326 -19.77 10.27 -14.28
N PHE A 327 -19.21 10.41 -15.50
CA PHE A 327 -18.54 11.64 -15.94
C PHE A 327 -19.13 12.26 -17.20
N GLY A 328 -20.04 11.56 -17.90
CA GLY A 328 -20.77 12.04 -19.07
C GLY A 328 -20.08 11.72 -20.39
N THR A 329 -20.85 11.89 -21.47
CA THR A 329 -20.49 11.49 -22.83
C THR A 329 -19.23 12.23 -23.34
N GLU A 330 -19.01 13.47 -22.94
CA GLU A 330 -17.85 14.26 -23.36
C GLU A 330 -16.53 13.65 -22.89
N LEU A 331 -16.41 13.30 -21.60
CA LEU A 331 -15.21 12.69 -21.05
C LEU A 331 -15.02 11.26 -21.55
N ARG A 332 -16.09 10.52 -21.82
CA ARG A 332 -15.98 9.23 -22.50
C ARG A 332 -15.41 9.37 -23.92
N GLN A 333 -15.91 10.32 -24.70
CA GLN A 333 -15.41 10.60 -26.07
C GLN A 333 -13.95 11.02 -26.04
N TYR A 334 -13.58 11.90 -25.09
CA TYR A 334 -12.20 12.31 -24.88
C TYR A 334 -11.32 11.10 -24.58
N CYS A 335 -11.67 10.28 -23.59
CA CYS A 335 -10.94 9.06 -23.23
C CYS A 335 -10.72 8.15 -24.44
N THR A 336 -11.78 7.88 -25.21
CA THR A 336 -11.71 7.02 -26.40
C THR A 336 -10.78 7.62 -27.47
N LYS A 337 -10.85 8.93 -27.70
CA LYS A 337 -9.99 9.66 -28.64
C LYS A 337 -8.53 9.56 -28.25
N MET A 338 -8.22 9.80 -26.96
CA MET A 338 -6.84 9.78 -26.47
C MET A 338 -6.27 8.34 -26.38
N ALA A 339 -7.11 7.34 -26.17
CA ALA A 339 -6.71 5.93 -26.18
C ALA A 339 -6.40 5.39 -27.59
N ALA A 340 -6.94 6.00 -28.67
CA ALA A 340 -6.83 5.46 -30.02
C ALA A 340 -5.38 5.23 -30.51
N PRO A 341 -4.40 6.14 -30.32
CA PRO A 341 -3.01 5.87 -30.74
C PRO A 341 -2.38 4.68 -29.98
N TYR A 342 -2.76 4.49 -28.73
CA TYR A 342 -2.25 3.41 -27.88
C TYR A 342 -2.87 2.06 -28.22
N LEU A 343 -4.13 2.03 -28.65
CA LEU A 343 -4.78 0.85 -29.22
C LEU A 343 -4.12 0.46 -30.55
N GLN A 344 -3.81 1.43 -31.42
CA GLN A 344 -3.10 1.17 -32.69
C GLN A 344 -1.68 0.67 -32.50
N SER A 345 -0.97 1.14 -31.46
CA SER A 345 0.38 0.72 -31.12
C SER A 345 0.45 -0.49 -30.18
N HIS A 346 -0.67 -1.14 -29.91
CA HIS A 346 -0.80 -2.30 -29.01
C HIS A 346 -0.28 -2.08 -27.59
N LYS A 347 -0.25 -0.86 -27.11
CA LYS A 347 0.07 -0.53 -25.70
C LYS A 347 -1.17 -0.54 -24.82
N LEU A 348 -2.33 -0.30 -25.41
CA LEU A 348 -3.65 -0.57 -24.82
C LEU A 348 -4.36 -1.64 -25.63
N GLU A 349 -5.23 -2.37 -24.99
CA GLU A 349 -6.19 -3.27 -25.61
C GLU A 349 -7.60 -3.00 -25.11
N MET A 350 -8.60 -3.32 -25.95
CA MET A 350 -10.00 -3.23 -25.60
C MET A 350 -10.53 -4.64 -25.36
N GLN A 351 -10.94 -4.92 -24.14
CA GLN A 351 -11.65 -6.17 -23.80
C GLN A 351 -13.07 -5.84 -23.38
N ALA A 352 -14.05 -6.27 -24.18
CA ALA A 352 -15.44 -5.86 -24.05
C ALA A 352 -15.58 -4.33 -24.03
N ASP A 353 -15.92 -3.74 -22.89
CA ASP A 353 -16.11 -2.30 -22.69
C ASP A 353 -14.95 -1.66 -21.89
N ARG A 354 -13.81 -2.35 -21.76
CA ARG A 354 -12.73 -1.89 -20.88
C ARG A 354 -11.42 -1.73 -21.62
N LEU A 355 -10.74 -0.61 -21.32
CA LEU A 355 -9.37 -0.36 -21.74
C LEU A 355 -8.40 -0.95 -20.72
N HIS A 356 -7.48 -1.78 -21.18
CA HIS A 356 -6.43 -2.39 -20.36
C HIS A 356 -5.05 -2.04 -20.90
N LEU A 357 -4.08 -1.90 -20.02
CA LEU A 357 -2.68 -1.89 -20.43
C LEU A 357 -2.28 -3.28 -20.91
N THR A 358 -1.60 -3.35 -22.04
CA THR A 358 -0.88 -4.57 -22.44
C THR A 358 0.42 -4.68 -21.64
N ARG A 359 1.10 -5.83 -21.75
CA ARG A 359 2.45 -5.97 -21.16
C ARG A 359 3.41 -4.85 -21.59
N GLU A 360 3.39 -4.48 -22.88
CA GLU A 360 4.22 -3.37 -23.40
C GLU A 360 3.75 -2.00 -22.88
N GLY A 361 2.43 -1.85 -22.72
CA GLY A 361 1.83 -0.63 -22.19
C GLY A 361 2.18 -0.35 -20.73
N ILE A 362 2.36 -1.38 -19.91
CA ILE A 362 2.73 -1.25 -18.50
C ILE A 362 4.04 -0.47 -18.33
N PHE A 363 5.05 -0.70 -19.18
CA PHE A 363 6.34 -0.01 -19.10
C PHE A 363 6.29 1.49 -19.40
N VAL A 364 5.23 1.95 -20.04
CA VAL A 364 5.01 3.37 -20.38
C VAL A 364 3.66 3.88 -19.83
N SER A 365 3.17 3.20 -18.80
CA SER A 365 1.84 3.45 -18.22
C SER A 365 1.61 4.88 -17.77
N ASP A 366 2.61 5.51 -17.15
CA ASP A 366 2.48 6.88 -16.64
C ASP A 366 2.27 7.88 -17.79
N GLY A 367 2.93 7.69 -18.93
CA GLY A 367 2.71 8.50 -20.14
C GLY A 367 1.30 8.29 -20.72
N ILE A 368 0.84 7.04 -20.80
CA ILE A 368 -0.51 6.70 -21.26
C ILE A 368 -1.57 7.31 -20.33
N ILE A 369 -1.41 7.13 -19.04
CA ILE A 369 -2.31 7.68 -18.02
C ILE A 369 -2.37 9.20 -18.12
N SER A 370 -1.22 9.86 -18.22
CA SER A 370 -1.12 11.33 -18.35
C SER A 370 -1.89 11.84 -19.59
N ASP A 371 -1.75 11.16 -20.73
CA ASP A 371 -2.42 11.56 -21.97
C ASP A 371 -3.95 11.32 -21.93
N LEU A 372 -4.42 10.34 -21.15
CA LEU A 372 -5.85 10.08 -20.97
C LEU A 372 -6.49 10.99 -19.91
N MET A 373 -5.71 11.67 -19.07
CA MET A 373 -6.22 12.66 -18.12
C MET A 373 -6.71 13.90 -18.88
N PHE A 374 -7.86 14.42 -18.45
CA PHE A 374 -8.43 15.64 -19.02
C PHE A 374 -7.81 16.87 -18.35
N ILE A 375 -7.28 17.77 -19.19
CA ILE A 375 -6.74 19.08 -18.78
C ILE A 375 -7.60 20.13 -19.47
N GLU A 376 -8.20 21.03 -18.68
CA GLU A 376 -9.00 22.16 -19.20
C GLU A 376 -8.15 23.18 -19.98
#